data_6066d9aaa49d8ce2ef970e84295d6bcf
#
_entry.id   6066d9aaa49d8ce2ef970e84295d6bcf
#
_cell.length_a   1.000
_cell.length_b   1.000
_cell.length_c   1.000
_cell.angle_alpha   90.00
_cell.angle_beta   90.00
_cell.angle_gamma   90.00
#
_symmetry.space_group_name_H-M   'P 1'
#
loop_
_entity.id
_entity.type
_entity.pdbx_description
1 polymer ?
#
loop_
_entity_poly.entity_id
_entity_poly.type
_entity_poly.pdbx_seq_one_letter_code
_entity_poly.pdbx_strand_id
1 'polypeptide(L)'
;MSELTYLQGYSEHLQSQVQQLIDQQRLGEVLLQRYPQVHDCTTDKSLYQFTVDLKNQYLRNAQPLSKVAYDGKIQVMKHALGMHTAISRVQGGKLKAKAEIRVATVFKLAPEPFLRMIVVHELAHLKEKDHNKAFYSLCCHMEPNYHQLEFDTRLYLTHLSVFGNLYT
;
A
#
# COMPACT_ATOMS: atom_id res chain seq x y z
N MET A 1 -23.26 2.86 -7.48
CA MET A 1 -21.80 2.62 -7.42
C MET A 1 -21.55 1.14 -7.20
N SER A 2 -20.57 0.63 -7.90
CA SER A 2 -20.20 -0.77 -7.73
C SER A 2 -19.48 -0.98 -6.40
N GLU A 3 -19.86 -2.03 -5.66
CA GLU A 3 -19.13 -2.43 -4.45
C GLU A 3 -17.73 -2.93 -4.78
N LEU A 4 -17.48 -3.31 -6.05
CA LEU A 4 -16.21 -3.91 -6.48
C LEU A 4 -15.27 -2.90 -7.17
N THR A 5 -15.37 -1.63 -6.81
CA THR A 5 -14.54 -0.57 -7.43
C THR A 5 -13.05 -0.87 -7.35
N TYR A 6 -12.58 -1.44 -6.23
CA TYR A 6 -11.16 -1.75 -6.05
C TYR A 6 -10.69 -2.96 -6.85
N LEU A 7 -11.62 -3.72 -7.43
CA LEU A 7 -11.33 -4.94 -8.17
C LEU A 7 -11.46 -4.77 -9.68
N GLN A 8 -11.56 -3.55 -10.17
CA GLN A 8 -11.56 -3.28 -11.60
C GLN A 8 -10.26 -3.82 -12.22
N GLY A 9 -10.37 -4.46 -13.36
CA GLY A 9 -9.23 -5.08 -14.02
C GLY A 9 -8.98 -6.55 -13.67
N TYR A 10 -9.59 -7.04 -12.60
CA TYR A 10 -9.55 -8.47 -12.29
C TYR A 10 -10.63 -9.21 -13.09
N SER A 11 -10.51 -10.53 -13.24
CA SER A 11 -11.42 -11.32 -14.02
C SER A 11 -12.84 -11.25 -13.46
N GLU A 12 -13.84 -11.42 -14.34
CA GLU A 12 -15.24 -11.47 -13.92
C GLU A 12 -15.50 -12.61 -12.95
N HIS A 13 -14.84 -13.75 -13.17
CA HIS A 13 -14.96 -14.90 -12.28
C HIS A 13 -14.52 -14.55 -10.85
N LEU A 14 -13.37 -13.89 -10.72
CA LEU A 14 -12.83 -13.49 -9.44
C LEU A 14 -13.72 -12.44 -8.77
N GLN A 15 -14.18 -11.45 -9.55
CA GLN A 15 -15.11 -10.44 -9.02
C GLN A 15 -16.41 -11.07 -8.55
N SER A 16 -16.92 -12.07 -9.26
CA SER A 16 -18.12 -12.79 -8.89
C SER A 16 -17.97 -13.54 -7.57
N GLN A 17 -16.83 -14.18 -7.37
CA GLN A 17 -16.53 -14.86 -6.10
C GLN A 17 -16.50 -13.88 -4.92
N VAL A 18 -15.90 -12.72 -5.11
CA VAL A 18 -15.86 -11.68 -4.07
C VAL A 18 -17.24 -11.14 -3.80
N GLN A 19 -18.05 -10.92 -4.85
CA GLN A 19 -19.42 -10.47 -4.68
C GLN A 19 -20.25 -11.44 -3.85
N GLN A 20 -20.07 -12.75 -4.05
CA GLN A 20 -20.72 -13.76 -3.22
C GLN A 20 -20.34 -13.63 -1.74
N LEU A 21 -19.05 -13.38 -1.45
CA LEU A 21 -18.61 -13.19 -0.07
C LEU A 21 -19.25 -11.94 0.54
N ILE A 22 -19.40 -10.88 -0.24
CA ILE A 22 -20.08 -9.65 0.20
C ILE A 22 -21.54 -9.95 0.50
N ASP A 23 -22.23 -10.60 -0.42
CA ASP A 23 -23.66 -10.91 -0.29
C ASP A 23 -23.95 -11.82 0.92
N GLN A 24 -23.04 -12.72 1.22
CA GLN A 24 -23.12 -13.63 2.37
C GLN A 24 -22.56 -13.01 3.65
N GLN A 25 -22.06 -11.77 3.59
CA GLN A 25 -21.43 -11.07 4.71
C GLN A 25 -20.26 -11.84 5.31
N ARG A 26 -19.47 -12.51 4.46
CA ARG A 26 -18.35 -13.36 4.87
C ARG A 26 -16.97 -12.81 4.50
N LEU A 27 -16.91 -11.66 3.82
CA LEU A 27 -15.63 -11.09 3.39
C LEU A 27 -14.71 -10.83 4.58
N GLY A 28 -15.24 -10.23 5.65
CA GLY A 28 -14.47 -9.97 6.87
C GLY A 28 -13.96 -11.23 7.53
N GLU A 29 -14.79 -12.27 7.58
CA GLU A 29 -14.40 -13.57 8.14
C GLU A 29 -13.20 -14.16 7.39
N VAL A 30 -13.23 -14.13 6.06
CA VAL A 30 -12.14 -14.64 5.23
C VAL A 30 -10.85 -13.87 5.49
N LEU A 31 -10.94 -12.54 5.57
CA LEU A 31 -9.77 -11.70 5.84
C LEU A 31 -9.21 -11.94 7.24
N LEU A 32 -10.07 -12.05 8.26
CA LEU A 32 -9.63 -12.29 9.64
C LEU A 32 -9.01 -13.67 9.81
N GLN A 33 -9.49 -14.68 9.08
CA GLN A 33 -8.87 -16.00 9.08
C GLN A 33 -7.47 -15.97 8.50
N ARG A 34 -7.29 -15.26 7.42
CA ARG A 34 -6.02 -15.19 6.70
C ARG A 34 -5.04 -14.23 7.36
N TYR A 35 -5.55 -13.13 7.91
CA TYR A 35 -4.75 -12.05 8.51
C TYR A 35 -5.36 -11.66 9.86
N PRO A 36 -5.11 -12.44 10.91
CA PRO A 36 -5.79 -12.20 12.21
C PRO A 36 -5.20 -11.07 13.03
N GLN A 37 -3.98 -10.60 12.73
CA GLN A 37 -3.27 -9.67 13.59
C GLN A 37 -2.91 -8.38 12.85
N VAL A 38 -2.98 -7.25 13.57
CA VAL A 38 -2.52 -5.95 13.07
C VAL A 38 -1.06 -5.73 13.43
N HIS A 39 -0.38 -4.89 12.66
CA HIS A 39 0.99 -4.47 12.96
C HIS A 39 1.01 -3.44 14.09
N ASP A 40 2.21 -3.13 14.58
CA ASP A 40 2.43 -2.15 15.64
C ASP A 40 3.10 -0.85 15.15
N CYS A 41 3.25 -0.66 13.84
CA CYS A 41 3.87 0.55 13.26
C CYS A 41 2.84 1.67 13.13
N THR A 42 2.30 2.17 14.25
CA THR A 42 1.17 3.08 14.25
C THR A 42 1.56 4.57 14.30
N THR A 43 2.84 4.88 14.45
CA THR A 43 3.33 6.27 14.46
C THR A 43 4.11 6.57 13.18
N ASP A 44 4.22 7.86 12.84
CA ASP A 44 5.02 8.26 11.69
C ASP A 44 6.48 7.86 11.87
N LYS A 45 6.99 7.93 13.09
CA LYS A 45 8.36 7.52 13.39
C LYS A 45 8.57 6.03 13.13
N SER A 46 7.66 5.18 13.60
CA SER A 46 7.77 3.74 13.37
C SER A 46 7.57 3.38 11.91
N LEU A 47 6.68 4.07 11.21
CA LEU A 47 6.49 3.89 9.78
C LEU A 47 7.75 4.29 8.99
N TYR A 48 8.36 5.41 9.36
CA TYR A 48 9.61 5.85 8.75
C TYR A 48 10.70 4.78 8.91
N GLN A 49 10.85 4.25 10.11
CA GLN A 49 11.87 3.23 10.38
C GLN A 49 11.61 1.95 9.58
N PHE A 50 10.36 1.51 9.55
CA PHE A 50 9.95 0.34 8.77
C PHE A 50 10.31 0.52 7.28
N THR A 51 9.99 1.70 6.75
CA THR A 51 10.22 2.03 5.34
C THR A 51 11.70 2.12 5.02
N VAL A 52 12.48 2.80 5.88
CA VAL A 52 13.92 2.97 5.69
C VAL A 52 14.63 1.62 5.76
N ASP A 53 14.23 0.74 6.66
CA ASP A 53 14.82 -0.60 6.77
C ASP A 53 14.63 -1.39 5.46
N LEU A 54 13.43 -1.36 4.89
CA LEU A 54 13.17 -1.99 3.59
C LEU A 54 13.99 -1.35 2.48
N LYS A 55 14.05 -0.02 2.45
CA LYS A 55 14.81 0.70 1.45
C LYS A 55 16.29 0.34 1.53
N ASN A 56 16.86 0.31 2.73
CA ASN A 56 18.27 -0.01 2.92
C ASN A 56 18.58 -1.45 2.52
N GLN A 57 17.65 -2.34 2.67
CA GLN A 57 17.82 -3.75 2.29
C GLN A 57 17.83 -3.94 0.77
N TYR A 58 16.95 -3.25 0.05
CA TYR A 58 16.71 -3.54 -1.37
C TYR A 58 17.04 -2.39 -2.32
N LEU A 59 16.98 -1.15 -1.87
CA LEU A 59 17.10 0.05 -2.70
C LEU A 59 18.08 1.06 -2.07
N ARG A 60 19.21 0.57 -1.60
CA ARG A 60 20.19 1.41 -0.87
C ARG A 60 20.59 2.66 -1.64
N ASN A 61 20.76 2.54 -2.96
CA ASN A 61 21.24 3.64 -3.80
C ASN A 61 20.13 4.50 -4.37
N ALA A 62 18.88 4.23 -4.00
CA ALA A 62 17.76 5.04 -4.45
C ALA A 62 17.77 6.39 -3.71
N GLN A 63 16.99 7.31 -4.25
CA GLN A 63 16.78 8.66 -3.74
C GLN A 63 16.49 8.64 -2.23
N PRO A 64 17.14 9.52 -1.44
CA PRO A 64 16.90 9.57 0.01
C PRO A 64 15.46 9.96 0.34
N LEU A 65 14.96 9.43 1.45
CA LEU A 65 13.64 9.78 1.96
C LEU A 65 13.75 10.95 2.93
N SER A 66 13.01 12.03 2.67
CA SER A 66 12.93 13.17 3.57
C SER A 66 11.84 13.00 4.62
N LYS A 67 10.78 12.24 4.31
CA LYS A 67 9.64 12.07 5.18
C LYS A 67 8.86 10.82 4.80
N VAL A 68 8.38 10.11 5.80
CA VAL A 68 7.40 9.03 5.63
C VAL A 68 6.36 9.21 6.72
N ALA A 69 5.09 9.31 6.35
CA ALA A 69 4.03 9.61 7.30
C ALA A 69 2.70 9.03 6.85
N TYR A 70 1.84 8.73 7.82
CA TYR A 70 0.44 8.48 7.53
C TYR A 70 -0.26 9.79 7.19
N ASP A 71 -1.20 9.74 6.26
CA ASP A 71 -1.93 10.93 5.81
C ASP A 71 -3.41 10.61 5.65
N GLY A 72 -4.23 11.18 6.52
CA GLY A 72 -5.68 10.99 6.50
C GLY A 72 -6.39 11.70 5.36
N LYS A 73 -5.69 12.58 4.63
CA LYS A 73 -6.25 13.30 3.50
C LYS A 73 -6.19 12.51 2.19
N ILE A 74 -5.46 11.39 2.17
CA ILE A 74 -5.37 10.56 0.97
C ILE A 74 -6.70 9.85 0.76
N GLN A 75 -7.28 10.07 -0.42
CA GLN A 75 -8.44 9.32 -0.87
C GLN A 75 -7.94 8.08 -1.61
N VAL A 76 -8.04 6.92 -0.99
CA VAL A 76 -7.47 5.68 -1.52
C VAL A 76 -7.94 5.40 -2.94
N MET A 77 -9.22 5.65 -3.23
CA MET A 77 -9.78 5.50 -4.57
C MET A 77 -9.05 6.32 -5.62
N LYS A 78 -8.75 7.59 -5.29
CA LYS A 78 -8.16 8.54 -6.23
C LYS A 78 -6.67 8.32 -6.41
N HIS A 79 -5.96 8.00 -5.33
CA HIS A 79 -4.51 7.89 -5.32
C HIS A 79 -4.02 6.45 -5.29
N ALA A 80 -4.89 5.51 -5.66
CA ALA A 80 -4.65 4.09 -5.55
C ALA A 80 -4.33 3.73 -4.09
N LEU A 81 -3.16 3.24 -3.76
CA LEU A 81 -2.87 2.72 -2.44
C LEU A 81 -1.98 3.64 -1.61
N GLY A 82 -1.64 4.81 -2.14
CA GLY A 82 -0.80 5.77 -1.44
C GLY A 82 -0.40 6.90 -2.37
N MET A 83 0.46 7.78 -1.87
CA MET A 83 0.97 8.90 -2.65
C MET A 83 2.48 9.01 -2.48
N HIS A 84 3.18 9.16 -3.58
CA HIS A 84 4.62 9.40 -3.62
C HIS A 84 4.88 10.79 -4.18
N THR A 85 5.65 11.61 -3.47
CA THR A 85 5.98 12.96 -3.89
C THR A 85 7.48 13.16 -3.88
N ALA A 86 8.04 13.59 -5.01
CA ALA A 86 9.44 13.97 -5.12
C ALA A 86 9.58 15.46 -4.81
N ILE A 87 10.52 15.81 -3.94
CA ILE A 87 10.81 17.19 -3.55
C ILE A 87 12.23 17.52 -3.98
N SER A 88 12.37 18.65 -4.70
CA SER A 88 13.68 19.14 -5.11
C SER A 88 14.06 20.36 -4.28
N ARG A 89 15.30 20.40 -3.85
CA ARG A 89 15.85 21.54 -3.11
C ARG A 89 17.17 21.97 -3.71
N VAL A 90 17.41 23.28 -3.69
CA VAL A 90 18.71 23.84 -4.04
C VAL A 90 19.48 24.08 -2.73
N GLN A 91 20.64 23.47 -2.60
CA GLN A 91 21.54 23.66 -1.46
C GLN A 91 22.94 23.89 -1.98
N GLY A 92 23.57 24.98 -1.58
CA GLY A 92 24.91 25.29 -2.04
C GLY A 92 25.06 25.33 -3.56
N GLY A 93 24.04 25.79 -4.27
CA GLY A 93 23.99 25.85 -5.72
C GLY A 93 23.71 24.53 -6.43
N LYS A 94 23.48 23.44 -5.69
CA LYS A 94 23.17 22.13 -6.26
C LYS A 94 21.72 21.74 -5.96
N LEU A 95 21.04 21.19 -6.97
CA LEU A 95 19.69 20.66 -6.84
C LEU A 95 19.79 19.23 -6.28
N LYS A 96 19.17 19.01 -5.13
CA LYS A 96 19.05 17.66 -4.54
C LYS A 96 17.60 17.25 -4.56
N ALA A 97 17.35 16.07 -5.11
CA ALA A 97 16.03 15.47 -5.10
C ALA A 97 15.88 14.59 -3.84
N LYS A 98 14.78 14.78 -3.13
CA LYS A 98 14.40 13.94 -1.98
C LYS A 98 12.99 13.46 -2.18
N ALA A 99 12.67 12.30 -1.65
CA ALA A 99 11.35 11.72 -1.78
C ALA A 99 10.59 11.79 -0.45
N GLU A 100 9.31 12.03 -0.54
CA GLU A 100 8.39 11.98 0.58
C GLU A 100 7.37 10.90 0.28
N ILE A 101 7.15 9.98 1.22
CA ILE A 101 6.16 8.93 1.09
C ILE A 101 5.04 9.18 2.08
N ARG A 102 3.80 9.14 1.58
CA ARG A 102 2.61 9.27 2.40
C ARG A 102 1.74 8.05 2.23
N VAL A 103 1.32 7.47 3.34
CA VAL A 103 0.51 6.25 3.37
C VAL A 103 -0.86 6.58 3.96
N ALA A 104 -1.92 6.14 3.30
CA ALA A 104 -3.28 6.39 3.78
C ALA A 104 -3.46 5.78 5.18
N THR A 105 -4.21 6.49 6.04
CA THR A 105 -4.41 6.06 7.43
C THR A 105 -5.18 4.76 7.57
N VAL A 106 -5.85 4.29 6.52
CA VAL A 106 -6.51 2.98 6.54
C VAL A 106 -5.51 1.84 6.78
N PHE A 107 -4.22 2.07 6.51
CA PHE A 107 -3.16 1.09 6.75
C PHE A 107 -2.59 1.14 8.16
N LYS A 108 -3.02 2.08 9.00
CA LYS A 108 -2.51 2.20 10.37
C LYS A 108 -3.00 1.05 11.25
N LEU A 109 -4.27 0.68 11.13
CA LEU A 109 -4.86 -0.47 11.83
C LEU A 109 -5.14 -1.58 10.82
N ALA A 110 -4.09 -2.18 10.33
CA ALA A 110 -4.14 -3.20 9.29
C ALA A 110 -3.10 -4.29 9.56
N PRO A 111 -3.24 -5.46 8.97
CA PRO A 111 -2.20 -6.49 9.04
C PRO A 111 -0.86 -6.01 8.46
N GLU A 112 0.23 -6.52 9.04
CA GLU A 112 1.59 -6.14 8.59
C GLU A 112 1.79 -6.40 7.09
N PRO A 113 1.32 -7.53 6.50
CA PRO A 113 1.51 -7.75 5.07
C PRO A 113 0.89 -6.66 4.19
N PHE A 114 -0.22 -6.04 4.61
CA PHE A 114 -0.84 -4.95 3.85
C PHE A 114 0.00 -3.67 3.94
N LEU A 115 0.53 -3.37 5.13
CA LEU A 115 1.45 -2.25 5.29
C LEU A 115 2.72 -2.46 4.45
N ARG A 116 3.29 -3.66 4.50
CA ARG A 116 4.46 -4.01 3.70
C ARG A 116 4.17 -3.83 2.20
N MET A 117 3.03 -4.29 1.73
CA MET A 117 2.66 -4.16 0.33
C MET A 117 2.62 -2.71 -0.13
N ILE A 118 1.96 -1.82 0.64
CA ILE A 118 1.85 -0.41 0.24
C ILE A 118 3.21 0.30 0.33
N VAL A 119 4.02 -0.02 1.34
CA VAL A 119 5.36 0.55 1.47
C VAL A 119 6.25 0.09 0.31
N VAL A 120 6.21 -1.18 -0.03
CA VAL A 120 6.94 -1.72 -1.20
C VAL A 120 6.52 -1.02 -2.48
N HIS A 121 5.22 -0.84 -2.67
CA HIS A 121 4.66 -0.12 -3.82
C HIS A 121 5.25 1.29 -3.94
N GLU A 122 5.25 2.04 -2.84
CA GLU A 122 5.76 3.40 -2.84
C GLU A 122 7.29 3.44 -2.98
N LEU A 123 8.01 2.51 -2.39
CA LEU A 123 9.46 2.41 -2.57
C LEU A 123 9.83 2.11 -4.03
N ALA A 124 9.06 1.26 -4.70
CA ALA A 124 9.31 0.95 -6.11
C ALA A 124 9.22 2.19 -6.98
N HIS A 125 8.34 3.14 -6.62
CA HIS A 125 8.22 4.42 -7.33
C HIS A 125 9.46 5.31 -7.19
N LEU A 126 10.36 5.02 -6.30
CA LEU A 126 11.64 5.73 -6.25
C LEU A 126 12.46 5.50 -7.51
N LYS A 127 12.26 4.38 -8.19
CA LYS A 127 12.99 4.02 -9.41
C LYS A 127 12.10 3.96 -10.65
N GLU A 128 10.85 3.56 -10.50
CA GLU A 128 9.94 3.35 -11.61
C GLU A 128 8.69 4.19 -11.40
N LYS A 129 8.55 5.23 -12.19
CA LYS A 129 7.43 6.17 -12.07
C LYS A 129 6.11 5.52 -12.45
N ASP A 130 6.10 4.71 -13.50
CA ASP A 130 4.88 4.10 -14.05
C ASP A 130 4.72 2.66 -13.56
N HIS A 131 3.47 2.19 -13.50
CA HIS A 131 3.16 0.81 -13.13
C HIS A 131 3.41 -0.14 -14.29
N ASN A 132 4.66 -0.23 -14.75
CA ASN A 132 5.08 -1.06 -15.86
C ASN A 132 5.70 -2.37 -15.35
N LYS A 133 6.21 -3.18 -16.29
CA LYS A 133 6.82 -4.47 -15.95
C LYS A 133 7.99 -4.31 -14.98
N ALA A 134 8.84 -3.29 -15.20
CA ALA A 134 9.99 -3.03 -14.32
C ALA A 134 9.55 -2.67 -12.91
N PHE A 135 8.47 -1.91 -12.78
CA PHE A 135 7.88 -1.57 -11.47
C PHE A 135 7.47 -2.83 -10.72
N TYR A 136 6.69 -3.69 -11.36
CA TYR A 136 6.20 -4.91 -10.70
C TYR A 136 7.32 -5.91 -10.42
N SER A 137 8.33 -6.00 -11.29
CA SER A 137 9.51 -6.81 -11.02
C SER A 137 10.23 -6.34 -9.77
N LEU A 138 10.33 -5.03 -9.58
CA LEU A 138 10.95 -4.43 -8.40
C LEU A 138 10.12 -4.70 -7.14
N CYS A 139 8.80 -4.56 -7.23
CA CYS A 139 7.91 -4.89 -6.12
C CYS A 139 8.07 -6.36 -5.70
N CYS A 140 8.10 -7.26 -6.66
CA CYS A 140 8.23 -8.69 -6.37
C CYS A 140 9.63 -9.06 -5.87
N HIS A 141 10.65 -8.28 -6.22
CA HIS A 141 11.99 -8.44 -5.65
C HIS A 141 11.99 -8.12 -4.15
N MET A 142 11.30 -7.05 -3.76
CA MET A 142 11.19 -6.64 -2.36
C MET A 142 10.22 -7.50 -1.57
N GLU A 143 9.16 -7.98 -2.22
CA GLU A 143 8.14 -8.82 -1.61
C GLU A 143 7.66 -9.85 -2.62
N PRO A 144 8.14 -11.11 -2.53
CA PRO A 144 7.78 -12.15 -3.52
C PRO A 144 6.28 -12.41 -3.68
N ASN A 145 5.48 -12.14 -2.65
CA ASN A 145 4.03 -12.32 -2.67
C ASN A 145 3.28 -11.02 -3.00
N TYR A 146 3.95 -10.06 -3.61
CA TYR A 146 3.39 -8.73 -3.83
C TYR A 146 2.02 -8.76 -4.50
N HIS A 147 1.85 -9.53 -5.57
CA HIS A 147 0.58 -9.54 -6.30
C HIS A 147 -0.56 -10.12 -5.47
N GLN A 148 -0.30 -11.16 -4.68
CA GLN A 148 -1.31 -11.71 -3.79
C GLN A 148 -1.68 -10.71 -2.70
N LEU A 149 -0.69 -10.04 -2.13
CA LEU A 149 -0.91 -9.05 -1.09
C LEU A 149 -1.65 -7.82 -1.63
N GLU A 150 -1.36 -7.43 -2.87
CA GLU A 150 -2.11 -6.34 -3.50
C GLU A 150 -3.58 -6.70 -3.65
N PHE A 151 -3.87 -7.92 -4.12
CA PHE A 151 -5.25 -8.38 -4.23
C PHE A 151 -5.94 -8.43 -2.87
N ASP A 152 -5.30 -9.02 -1.86
CA ASP A 152 -5.88 -9.14 -0.53
C ASP A 152 -6.07 -7.75 0.13
N THR A 153 -5.17 -6.82 -0.13
CA THR A 153 -5.33 -5.43 0.32
C THR A 153 -6.57 -4.79 -0.33
N ARG A 154 -6.81 -5.07 -1.60
CA ARG A 154 -8.01 -4.56 -2.29
C ARG A 154 -9.28 -5.18 -1.71
N LEU A 155 -9.24 -6.42 -1.26
CA LEU A 155 -10.35 -7.03 -0.51
C LEU A 155 -10.59 -6.28 0.81
N TYR A 156 -9.52 -5.93 1.52
CA TYR A 156 -9.61 -5.15 2.75
C TYR A 156 -10.24 -3.79 2.50
N LEU A 157 -9.81 -3.09 1.45
CA LEU A 157 -10.39 -1.79 1.08
C LEU A 157 -11.85 -1.92 0.69
N THR A 158 -12.21 -3.01 0.03
CA THR A 158 -13.60 -3.31 -0.30
C THR A 158 -14.43 -3.49 0.96
N HIS A 159 -13.91 -4.24 1.95
CA HIS A 159 -14.57 -4.41 3.23
C HIS A 159 -14.79 -3.07 3.94
N LEU A 160 -13.78 -2.21 3.97
CA LEU A 160 -13.91 -0.88 4.57
C LEU A 160 -15.01 -0.07 3.90
N SER A 161 -15.10 -0.15 2.58
CA SER A 161 -16.08 0.59 1.81
C SER A 161 -17.52 0.09 2.03
N VAL A 162 -17.71 -1.23 2.10
CA VAL A 162 -19.04 -1.84 2.18
C VAL A 162 -19.52 -1.99 3.61
N PHE A 163 -18.65 -2.44 4.51
CA PHE A 163 -19.02 -2.83 5.87
C PHE A 163 -18.38 -1.96 6.96
N GLY A 164 -17.41 -1.13 6.63
CA GLY A 164 -16.68 -0.34 7.61
C GLY A 164 -15.46 -1.08 8.17
N ASN A 165 -15.01 -0.64 9.36
CA ASN A 165 -13.77 -1.12 9.96
C ASN A 165 -13.82 -2.64 10.23
N LEU A 166 -12.69 -3.30 10.00
CA LEU A 166 -12.52 -4.72 10.26
C LEU A 166 -11.58 -4.96 11.45
N TYR A 167 -10.50 -4.22 11.49
CA TYR A 167 -9.51 -4.30 12.58
C TYR A 167 -9.70 -3.10 13.50
N THR A 168 -9.99 -3.36 14.75
CA THR A 168 -10.26 -2.29 15.74
C THR A 168 -9.45 -2.50 17.00
#